data_b747a2cf030e9bc44af6166485b7c101
#
_entry.id   b747a2cf030e9bc44af6166485b7c101
#
_cell.length_a   1.000
_cell.length_b   1.000
_cell.length_c   1.000
_cell.angle_alpha   90.00
_cell.angle_beta   90.00
_cell.angle_gamma   90.00
#
_symmetry.space_group_name_H-M   'P 1'
#
loop_
_entity.id
_entity.type
_entity.pdbx_description
1 polymer ?
#
loop_
_entity_poly.entity_id
_entity_poly.type
_entity_poly.pdbx_seq_one_letter_code
_entity_poly.pdbx_strand_id
1 'polypeptide(L)'
;MIKNKFILGVGAQKAGTTYLFGGIRENKSMFSNCPKEMHLLDKLFSDSKQSQIEKIEKELKDTNISKKSRLQLKRQKEFIQNPESYFDFFADQASNIGITHVGESTPAYSTLNQEQLKYIRDNLKAKGFEIKIIFMLRDPFERVSSTCRMALKREFKKDIKNLEAI
;
A
#
# COMPACT_ATOMS: atom_id res chain seq x y z
N MET A 1 16.95 17.81 -16.26
CA MET A 1 15.86 17.80 -15.27
C MET A 1 16.02 16.55 -14.40
N ILE A 2 16.03 16.73 -13.06
CA ILE A 2 16.06 15.62 -12.11
C ILE A 2 14.71 14.91 -12.21
N LYS A 3 14.69 13.65 -12.64
CA LYS A 3 13.46 12.85 -12.67
C LYS A 3 13.07 12.49 -11.24
N ASN A 4 11.81 12.75 -10.87
CA ASN A 4 11.28 12.28 -9.61
C ASN A 4 11.32 10.74 -9.56
N LYS A 5 11.65 10.19 -8.40
CA LYS A 5 11.75 8.75 -8.21
C LYS A 5 10.51 8.19 -7.55
N PHE A 6 10.01 7.09 -8.09
CA PHE A 6 8.95 6.31 -7.47
C PHE A 6 9.54 5.08 -6.78
N ILE A 7 9.39 5.02 -5.46
CA ILE A 7 9.85 3.88 -4.65
C ILE A 7 8.69 2.92 -4.47
N LEU A 8 8.82 1.73 -5.07
CA LEU A 8 7.83 0.66 -4.98
C LEU A 8 8.35 -0.50 -4.14
N GLY A 9 7.87 -0.61 -2.92
CA GLY A 9 8.17 -1.75 -2.05
C GLY A 9 7.22 -2.91 -2.35
N VAL A 10 7.75 -3.97 -2.95
CA VAL A 10 6.93 -5.11 -3.42
C VAL A 10 6.96 -6.32 -2.49
N GLY A 11 7.71 -6.29 -1.40
CA GLY A 11 7.78 -7.43 -0.46
C GLY A 11 9.15 -7.53 0.22
N ALA A 12 9.45 -8.66 0.88
CA ALA A 12 8.52 -9.74 1.15
C ALA A 12 7.70 -9.44 2.42
N GLN A 13 6.52 -10.06 2.51
CA GLN A 13 5.72 -9.97 3.74
C GLN A 13 6.52 -10.50 4.94
N LYS A 14 6.45 -9.79 6.08
CA LYS A 14 7.19 -10.11 7.32
C LYS A 14 8.71 -10.02 7.21
N ALA A 15 9.24 -9.34 6.20
CA ALA A 15 10.68 -9.10 6.02
C ALA A 15 11.16 -7.73 6.58
N GLY A 16 10.35 -7.01 7.35
CA GLY A 16 10.75 -5.72 7.94
C GLY A 16 10.41 -4.49 7.09
N THR A 17 9.55 -4.61 6.10
CA THR A 17 9.13 -3.51 5.22
C THR A 17 8.59 -2.29 5.98
N THR A 18 7.94 -2.48 7.13
CA THR A 18 7.45 -1.38 7.98
C THR A 18 8.59 -0.55 8.54
N TYR A 19 9.67 -1.20 9.00
CA TYR A 19 10.84 -0.52 9.54
C TYR A 19 11.57 0.28 8.45
N LEU A 20 11.82 -0.36 7.30
CA LEU A 20 12.49 0.30 6.18
C LEU A 20 11.71 1.53 5.70
N PHE A 21 10.42 1.38 5.45
CA PHE A 21 9.60 2.51 4.98
C PHE A 21 9.38 3.57 6.05
N GLY A 22 9.46 3.22 7.33
CA GLY A 22 9.52 4.18 8.44
C GLY A 22 10.73 5.10 8.27
N GLY A 23 11.93 4.53 8.16
CA GLY A 23 13.17 5.29 7.96
C GLY A 23 13.20 6.10 6.65
N ILE A 24 12.70 5.53 5.54
CA ILE A 24 12.61 6.27 4.27
C ILE A 24 11.73 7.52 4.41
N ARG A 25 10.63 7.43 5.16
CA ARG A 25 9.69 8.55 5.38
C ARG A 25 10.23 9.67 6.25
N GLU A 26 11.27 9.44 7.00
CA GLU A 26 11.95 10.50 7.79
C GLU A 26 12.73 11.46 6.89
N ASN A 27 13.02 11.06 5.65
CA ASN A 27 13.66 11.94 4.69
C ASN A 27 12.70 13.03 4.22
N LYS A 28 13.08 14.30 4.41
CA LYS A 28 12.25 15.48 4.05
C LYS A 28 11.92 15.59 2.56
N SER A 29 12.74 14.99 1.70
CA SER A 29 12.51 14.95 0.24
C SER A 29 11.58 13.82 -0.20
N MET A 30 11.13 12.97 0.74
CA MET A 30 10.19 11.89 0.50
C MET A 30 8.78 12.33 0.84
N PHE A 31 7.85 12.18 -0.10
CA PHE A 31 6.44 12.37 0.21
C PHE A 31 5.96 11.28 1.18
N SER A 32 5.63 11.70 2.40
CA SER A 32 5.36 10.80 3.53
C SER A 32 3.89 10.56 3.84
N ASN A 33 2.96 11.32 3.22
CA ASN A 33 1.53 11.24 3.52
C ASN A 33 0.78 10.11 2.79
N CYS A 34 1.51 9.20 2.16
CA CYS A 34 0.92 8.02 1.58
C CYS A 34 0.74 6.93 2.66
N PRO A 35 -0.42 6.28 2.72
CA PRO A 35 -0.57 5.11 3.57
C PRO A 35 0.45 4.05 3.20
N LYS A 36 1.04 3.40 4.18
CA LYS A 36 1.74 2.15 3.95
C LYS A 36 0.70 1.09 3.56
N GLU A 37 1.02 0.26 2.58
CA GLU A 37 0.16 -0.83 2.12
C GLU A 37 -1.19 -0.31 1.56
N MET A 38 -1.12 0.37 0.42
CA MET A 38 -2.32 0.87 -0.26
C MET A 38 -3.19 -0.28 -0.79
N HIS A 39 -2.60 -1.44 -1.04
CA HIS A 39 -3.30 -2.61 -1.55
C HIS A 39 -4.18 -2.30 -2.78
N LEU A 40 -3.68 -1.43 -3.65
CA LEU A 40 -4.40 -1.08 -4.86
C LEU A 40 -4.00 -1.96 -6.04
N LEU A 41 -2.69 -2.05 -6.29
CA LEU A 41 -2.19 -2.69 -7.50
C LEU A 41 -2.45 -4.20 -7.51
N ASP A 42 -2.47 -4.86 -6.35
CA ASP A 42 -2.88 -6.26 -6.21
C ASP A 42 -4.40 -6.44 -6.40
N LYS A 43 -5.19 -5.41 -6.06
CA LYS A 43 -6.64 -5.43 -6.20
C LYS A 43 -7.11 -5.00 -7.59
N LEU A 44 -6.33 -4.16 -8.26
CA LEU A 44 -6.66 -3.65 -9.59
C LEU A 44 -6.91 -4.78 -10.61
N PHE A 45 -6.17 -5.87 -10.46
CA PHE A 45 -6.24 -7.03 -11.34
C PHE A 45 -7.10 -8.17 -10.78
N SER A 46 -7.82 -7.94 -9.68
CA SER A 46 -8.69 -8.93 -9.06
C SER A 46 -10.10 -8.87 -9.63
N ASP A 47 -10.70 -10.04 -9.86
CA ASP A 47 -12.11 -10.16 -10.28
C ASP A 47 -13.09 -9.69 -9.20
N SER A 48 -12.60 -9.46 -7.98
CA SER A 48 -13.40 -9.06 -6.82
C SER A 48 -13.49 -7.55 -6.58
N LYS A 49 -13.26 -6.70 -7.58
CA LYS A 49 -13.30 -5.23 -7.44
C LYS A 49 -14.60 -4.74 -6.80
N GLN A 50 -15.74 -5.22 -7.25
CA GLN A 50 -17.04 -4.81 -6.74
C GLN A 50 -17.21 -5.16 -5.26
N SER A 51 -16.86 -6.39 -4.87
CA SER A 51 -16.89 -6.83 -3.46
C SER A 51 -15.98 -6.00 -2.56
N GLN A 52 -14.87 -5.50 -3.10
CA GLN A 52 -13.96 -4.64 -2.34
C GLN A 52 -14.52 -3.22 -2.15
N ILE A 53 -15.16 -2.68 -3.19
CA ILE A 53 -15.86 -1.39 -3.10
C ILE A 53 -16.96 -1.47 -2.04
N GLU A 54 -17.77 -2.52 -2.05
CA GLU A 54 -18.83 -2.75 -1.07
C GLU A 54 -18.29 -2.84 0.37
N LYS A 55 -17.16 -3.52 0.59
CA LYS A 55 -16.49 -3.55 1.90
C LYS A 55 -16.05 -2.17 2.34
N ILE A 56 -15.42 -1.40 1.46
CA ILE A 56 -15.00 -0.03 1.77
C ILE A 56 -16.21 0.84 2.09
N GLU A 57 -17.29 0.71 1.35
CA GLU A 57 -18.53 1.45 1.61
C GLU A 57 -19.15 1.10 2.97
N LYS A 58 -19.13 -0.19 3.34
CA LYS A 58 -19.56 -0.64 4.66
C LYS A 58 -18.72 -0.03 5.78
N GLU A 59 -17.37 -0.03 5.61
CA GLU A 59 -16.46 0.58 6.58
C GLU A 59 -16.66 2.10 6.67
N LEU A 60 -16.96 2.77 5.57
CA LEU A 60 -17.21 4.22 5.54
C LEU A 60 -18.50 4.62 6.27
N LYS A 61 -19.46 3.70 6.46
CA LYS A 61 -20.68 3.93 7.25
C LYS A 61 -20.44 3.92 8.76
N ASP A 62 -19.32 3.32 9.21
CA ASP A 62 -18.93 3.36 10.62
C ASP A 62 -18.57 4.80 11.02
N THR A 63 -19.31 5.33 12.00
CA THR A 63 -19.10 6.69 12.53
C THR A 63 -17.85 6.82 13.39
N ASN A 64 -17.35 5.70 13.92
CA ASN A 64 -16.21 5.67 14.85
C ASN A 64 -14.84 5.68 14.16
N ILE A 65 -14.79 5.59 12.83
CA ILE A 65 -13.49 5.63 12.11
C ILE A 65 -12.89 7.04 12.16
N SER A 66 -11.56 7.10 12.34
CA SER A 66 -10.82 8.36 12.36
C SER A 66 -10.94 9.11 11.02
N LYS A 67 -10.81 10.45 11.06
CA LYS A 67 -10.77 11.27 9.83
C LYS A 67 -9.69 10.78 8.86
N LYS A 68 -8.53 10.38 9.38
CA LYS A 68 -7.42 9.83 8.58
C LYS A 68 -7.81 8.52 7.89
N SER A 69 -8.40 7.58 8.62
CA SER A 69 -8.86 6.31 8.06
C SER A 69 -9.95 6.51 7.01
N ARG A 70 -10.89 7.41 7.27
CA ARG A 70 -11.96 7.76 6.33
C ARG A 70 -11.42 8.32 5.02
N LEU A 71 -10.43 9.23 5.09
CA LEU A 71 -9.78 9.77 3.89
C LEU A 71 -9.04 8.67 3.11
N GLN A 72 -8.36 7.77 3.81
CA GLN A 72 -7.66 6.65 3.21
C GLN A 72 -8.62 5.70 2.46
N LEU A 73 -9.75 5.34 3.08
CA LEU A 73 -10.77 4.49 2.46
C LEU A 73 -11.38 5.15 1.22
N LYS A 74 -11.68 6.45 1.27
CA LYS A 74 -12.18 7.20 0.11
C LYS A 74 -11.20 7.17 -1.05
N ARG A 75 -9.92 7.43 -0.80
CA ARG A 75 -8.86 7.33 -1.83
C ARG A 75 -8.74 5.92 -2.39
N GLN A 76 -8.78 4.92 -1.53
CA GLN A 76 -8.69 3.52 -1.95
C GLN A 76 -9.86 3.15 -2.87
N LYS A 77 -11.08 3.60 -2.55
CA LYS A 77 -12.26 3.43 -3.40
C LYS A 77 -12.08 4.11 -4.75
N GLU A 78 -11.67 5.36 -4.76
CA GLU A 78 -11.41 6.14 -5.97
C GLU A 78 -10.39 5.45 -6.88
N PHE A 79 -9.26 5.02 -6.34
CA PHE A 79 -8.22 4.34 -7.11
C PHE A 79 -8.66 2.99 -7.69
N ILE A 80 -9.54 2.25 -6.98
CA ILE A 80 -10.12 1.00 -7.51
C ILE A 80 -11.08 1.29 -8.66
N GLN A 81 -11.87 2.35 -8.57
CA GLN A 81 -12.84 2.76 -9.59
C GLN A 81 -12.15 3.41 -10.79
N ASN A 82 -11.15 4.23 -10.54
CA ASN A 82 -10.35 4.91 -11.55
C ASN A 82 -8.85 4.72 -11.28
N PRO A 83 -8.22 3.68 -11.86
CA PRO A 83 -6.80 3.38 -11.62
C PRO A 83 -5.84 4.49 -12.03
N GLU A 84 -6.19 5.31 -13.01
CA GLU A 84 -5.38 6.45 -13.45
C GLU A 84 -5.17 7.45 -12.30
N SER A 85 -6.20 7.67 -11.49
CA SER A 85 -6.14 8.59 -10.34
C SER A 85 -5.06 8.23 -9.30
N TYR A 86 -4.66 6.96 -9.22
CA TYR A 86 -3.53 6.54 -8.40
C TYR A 86 -2.20 7.11 -8.90
N PHE A 87 -1.97 7.02 -10.21
CA PHE A 87 -0.74 7.53 -10.82
C PHE A 87 -0.71 9.05 -10.80
N ASP A 88 -1.84 9.70 -11.04
CA ASP A 88 -2.01 11.15 -10.96
C ASP A 88 -1.76 11.65 -9.56
N PHE A 89 -2.28 10.97 -8.54
CA PHE A 89 -2.03 11.31 -7.14
C PHE A 89 -0.53 11.39 -6.82
N PHE A 90 0.27 10.43 -7.27
CA PHE A 90 1.71 10.46 -7.03
C PHE A 90 2.42 11.52 -7.88
N ALA A 91 1.96 11.77 -9.10
CA ALA A 91 2.49 12.83 -9.94
C ALA A 91 2.26 14.20 -9.30
N ASP A 92 1.06 14.47 -8.77
CA ASP A 92 0.74 15.69 -8.03
C ASP A 92 1.62 15.85 -6.79
N GLN A 93 1.82 14.77 -6.02
CA GLN A 93 2.68 14.85 -4.84
C GLN A 93 4.14 15.14 -5.21
N ALA A 94 4.61 14.56 -6.31
CA ALA A 94 5.97 14.76 -6.81
C ALA A 94 6.20 16.17 -7.36
N SER A 95 5.14 16.92 -7.69
CA SER A 95 5.22 18.32 -8.15
C SER A 95 5.48 19.32 -7.02
N ASN A 96 5.32 18.92 -5.75
CA ASN A 96 5.55 19.78 -4.61
C ASN A 96 7.03 20.14 -4.45
N ILE A 97 7.30 21.38 -4.07
CA ILE A 97 8.68 21.88 -3.88
C ILE A 97 9.41 21.05 -2.82
N GLY A 98 10.62 20.61 -3.16
CA GLY A 98 11.48 19.82 -2.27
C GLY A 98 11.19 18.33 -2.27
N ILE A 99 10.12 17.85 -2.94
CA ILE A 99 9.85 16.43 -3.09
C ILE A 99 10.61 15.88 -4.30
N THR A 100 11.45 14.90 -4.07
CA THR A 100 12.22 14.19 -5.11
C THR A 100 11.86 12.72 -5.19
N HIS A 101 11.18 12.20 -4.16
CA HIS A 101 10.80 10.80 -4.05
C HIS A 101 9.34 10.69 -3.61
N VAL A 102 8.60 9.83 -4.27
CA VAL A 102 7.24 9.40 -3.86
C VAL A 102 7.19 7.89 -3.90
N GLY A 103 6.18 7.29 -3.32
CA GLY A 103 6.00 5.85 -3.43
C GLY A 103 5.27 5.22 -2.26
N GLU A 104 5.15 3.91 -2.33
CA GLU A 104 4.50 3.10 -1.32
C GLU A 104 5.16 1.72 -1.14
N SER A 105 4.72 0.99 -0.13
CA SER A 105 5.15 -0.39 0.11
C SER A 105 3.97 -1.27 0.46
N THR A 106 3.66 -2.17 -0.46
CA THR A 106 2.64 -3.20 -0.25
C THR A 106 3.26 -4.58 -0.54
N PRO A 107 3.56 -5.37 0.49
CA PRO A 107 4.24 -6.66 0.31
C PRO A 107 3.49 -7.66 -0.58
N ALA A 108 2.17 -7.51 -0.73
CA ALA A 108 1.36 -8.34 -1.62
C ALA A 108 1.71 -8.17 -3.11
N TYR A 109 2.38 -7.08 -3.48
CA TYR A 109 2.79 -6.86 -4.88
C TYR A 109 3.85 -7.87 -5.36
N SER A 110 4.47 -8.63 -4.46
CA SER A 110 5.34 -9.75 -4.82
C SER A 110 4.64 -10.89 -5.57
N THR A 111 3.31 -10.91 -5.55
CA THR A 111 2.50 -11.92 -6.25
C THR A 111 2.02 -11.47 -7.63
N LEU A 112 2.33 -10.24 -8.03
CA LEU A 112 1.96 -9.71 -9.34
C LEU A 112 2.74 -10.43 -10.45
N ASN A 113 2.05 -10.74 -11.54
CA ASN A 113 2.67 -11.35 -12.71
C ASN A 113 3.38 -10.30 -13.59
N GLN A 114 4.04 -10.77 -14.64
CA GLN A 114 4.83 -9.92 -15.53
C GLN A 114 4.01 -8.84 -16.23
N GLU A 115 2.80 -9.17 -16.69
CA GLU A 115 1.93 -8.23 -17.40
C GLU A 115 1.43 -7.12 -16.48
N GLN A 116 1.07 -7.48 -15.24
CA GLN A 116 0.66 -6.55 -14.21
C GLN A 116 1.79 -5.60 -13.83
N LEU A 117 3.00 -6.12 -13.65
CA LEU A 117 4.20 -5.30 -13.38
C LEU A 117 4.55 -4.41 -14.58
N LYS A 118 4.35 -4.88 -15.81
CA LYS A 118 4.53 -4.08 -17.02
C LYS A 118 3.55 -2.91 -17.05
N TYR A 119 2.26 -3.16 -16.79
CA TYR A 119 1.24 -2.12 -16.71
C TYR A 119 1.63 -1.03 -15.70
N ILE A 120 2.03 -1.41 -14.48
CA ILE A 120 2.43 -0.47 -13.44
C ILE A 120 3.64 0.36 -13.89
N ARG A 121 4.66 -0.32 -14.44
CA ARG A 121 5.87 0.32 -14.95
C ARG A 121 5.55 1.36 -16.02
N ASP A 122 4.72 0.99 -16.99
CA ASP A 122 4.45 1.84 -18.15
C ASP A 122 3.64 3.09 -17.73
N ASN A 123 2.66 2.95 -16.84
CA ASN A 123 1.92 4.08 -16.28
C ASN A 123 2.81 5.01 -15.45
N LEU A 124 3.66 4.49 -14.56
CA LEU A 124 4.60 5.31 -13.79
C LEU A 124 5.60 6.04 -14.70
N LYS A 125 6.09 5.38 -15.75
CA LYS A 125 6.97 6.02 -16.74
C LYS A 125 6.26 7.12 -17.53
N ALA A 126 5.00 6.92 -17.90
CA ALA A 126 4.18 7.93 -18.57
C ALA A 126 4.01 9.19 -17.72
N LYS A 127 3.96 9.07 -16.38
CA LYS A 127 3.98 10.20 -15.43
C LYS A 127 5.39 10.77 -15.16
N GLY A 128 6.41 10.31 -15.87
CA GLY A 128 7.79 10.84 -15.81
C GLY A 128 8.64 10.28 -14.68
N PHE A 129 8.23 9.23 -13.99
CA PHE A 129 9.00 8.66 -12.88
C PHE A 129 10.18 7.77 -13.31
N GLU A 130 11.27 7.86 -12.57
CA GLU A 130 12.27 6.80 -12.47
C GLU A 130 11.86 5.83 -11.36
N ILE A 131 11.69 4.54 -11.70
CA ILE A 131 11.14 3.56 -10.76
C ILE A 131 12.27 2.84 -10.03
N LYS A 132 12.18 2.80 -8.70
CA LYS A 132 13.05 2.03 -7.81
C LYS A 132 12.22 0.96 -7.10
N ILE A 133 12.49 -0.30 -7.39
CA ILE A 133 11.81 -1.45 -6.76
C ILE A 133 12.64 -1.91 -5.57
N ILE A 134 11.97 -2.11 -4.43
CA ILE A 134 12.58 -2.66 -3.22
C ILE A 134 11.89 -3.99 -2.88
N PHE A 135 12.69 -5.04 -2.81
CA PHE A 135 12.28 -6.35 -2.30
C PHE A 135 13.20 -6.76 -1.15
N MET A 136 12.65 -6.89 0.05
CA MET A 136 13.39 -7.26 1.24
C MET A 136 13.45 -8.75 1.42
N LEU A 137 14.65 -9.27 1.66
CA LEU A 137 14.87 -10.67 2.02
C LEU A 137 14.99 -10.82 3.53
N ARG A 138 14.52 -11.94 4.04
CA ARG A 138 14.66 -12.35 5.43
C ARG A 138 14.78 -13.87 5.48
N ASP A 139 15.44 -14.36 6.52
CA ASP A 139 15.50 -15.80 6.79
C ASP A 139 14.10 -16.42 6.71
N PRO A 140 13.91 -17.51 5.97
CA PRO A 140 12.60 -18.13 5.75
C PRO A 140 11.94 -18.60 7.06
N PHE A 141 12.69 -19.19 7.99
CA PHE A 141 12.16 -19.68 9.26
C PHE A 141 11.69 -18.53 10.14
N GLU A 142 12.47 -17.48 10.24
CA GLU A 142 12.08 -16.27 10.98
C GLU A 142 10.85 -15.58 10.36
N ARG A 143 10.75 -15.59 9.02
CA ARG A 143 9.61 -15.03 8.31
C ARG A 143 8.34 -15.82 8.60
N VAL A 144 8.39 -17.15 8.50
CA VAL A 144 7.27 -18.05 8.84
C VAL A 144 6.87 -17.89 10.30
N SER A 145 7.81 -17.94 11.22
CA SER A 145 7.57 -17.72 12.65
C SER A 145 6.88 -16.37 12.93
N SER A 146 7.31 -15.30 12.25
CA SER A 146 6.67 -13.99 12.34
C SER A 146 5.23 -13.98 11.79
N THR A 147 4.96 -14.76 10.75
CA THR A 147 3.62 -14.93 10.16
C THR A 147 2.69 -15.68 11.11
N CYS A 148 3.16 -16.78 11.68
CA CYS A 148 2.39 -17.56 12.67
C CYS A 148 2.04 -16.72 13.90
N ARG A 149 3.01 -15.98 14.46
CA ARG A 149 2.74 -15.06 15.57
C ARG A 149 1.69 -13.99 15.23
N MET A 150 1.68 -13.49 14.02
CA MET A 150 0.67 -12.53 13.58
C MET A 150 -0.72 -13.17 13.45
N ALA A 151 -0.79 -14.40 12.91
CA ALA A 151 -2.05 -15.13 12.79
C ALA A 151 -2.67 -15.42 14.17
N LEU A 152 -1.88 -15.96 15.09
CA LEU A 152 -2.31 -16.21 16.47
C LEU A 152 -2.83 -14.93 17.15
N LYS A 153 -2.10 -13.81 17.04
CA LYS A 153 -2.57 -12.54 17.62
C LYS A 153 -3.89 -12.04 17.02
N ARG A 154 -4.19 -12.36 15.77
CA ARG A 154 -5.46 -12.01 15.13
C ARG A 154 -6.61 -12.86 15.67
N GLU A 155 -6.39 -14.16 15.83
CA GLU A 155 -7.40 -15.06 16.40
C GLU A 155 -7.72 -14.69 17.85
N PHE A 156 -6.72 -14.53 18.72
CA PHE A 156 -6.94 -14.06 20.09
C PHE A 156 -7.74 -12.75 20.18
N LYS A 157 -7.46 -11.79 19.29
CA LYS A 157 -8.23 -10.54 19.26
C LYS A 157 -9.70 -10.73 18.82
N LYS A 158 -9.97 -11.70 17.97
CA LYS A 158 -11.37 -12.04 17.60
C LYS A 158 -12.10 -12.67 18.77
N ASP A 159 -11.45 -13.61 19.47
CA ASP A 159 -12.03 -14.28 20.62
C ASP A 159 -12.37 -13.30 21.74
N ILE A 160 -11.48 -12.36 22.06
CA ILE A 160 -11.75 -11.31 23.04
C ILE A 160 -12.95 -10.44 22.62
N LYS A 161 -13.00 -10.00 21.36
CA LYS A 161 -14.15 -9.20 20.87
C LYS A 161 -15.47 -9.96 20.91
N ASN A 162 -15.46 -11.26 20.67
CA ASN A 162 -16.64 -12.11 20.76
C ASN A 162 -17.11 -12.26 22.20
N LEU A 163 -16.18 -12.32 23.17
CA LEU A 163 -16.50 -12.38 24.60
C LEU A 163 -17.02 -11.05 25.14
N GLU A 164 -16.56 -9.90 24.61
CA GLU A 164 -17.07 -8.58 24.99
C GLU A 164 -18.44 -8.24 24.39
N ALA A 165 -18.93 -9.05 23.44
CA ALA A 165 -20.21 -8.86 22.76
C ALA A 165 -21.35 -9.71 23.35
N ILE A 166 -21.08 -10.52 24.39
CA ILE A 166 -22.04 -11.31 25.17
C ILE A 166 -22.44 -10.54 26.43
#